data_406034659dfe7d8a860eb9fe9b784ac3
#
_entry.id   406034659dfe7d8a860eb9fe9b784ac3
#
_cell.length_a   1.000
_cell.length_b   1.000
_cell.length_c   1.000
_cell.angle_alpha   90.00
_cell.angle_beta   90.00
_cell.angle_gamma   90.00
#
_symmetry.space_group_name_H-M   'P 1'
#
loop_
_entity.id
_entity.type
_entity.pdbx_description
1 polymer ?
#
loop_
_entity_poly.entity_id
_entity_poly.type
_entity_poly.pdbx_seq_one_letter_code
_entity_poly.pdbx_strand_id
1 'polypeptide(L)'
;MTIAIHESALIRHFNTRKEVLRAWEEKIGARFSPFRGFKMPDSRLYIEDSDFLDSIVDLIITNERHVFIRGPVGSGKSTLMLLALRDLPTLADRKGNKFITGYVGMTGLYEKQMASAIADSLRIKYRRSWESSQIIDAVAKESLRRYIEEQSRTALFIEDVADNQEAAFHKLRFLADLPTEEMIDVYAGALDEPIFTLVMSGTMIYWNAMLSFLPQIADRTEPLDVPPLNDAKAREFIGRRIAYAQGQIDSFDSENFSVYPFTEDAVKVINVAAKGNPRDIRMLARGCQQVAAENFRNSGNPGVTREIAELVSEAYATLLKEVQ
;
A
#
# COMPACT_ATOMS: atom_id res chain seq x y z
N MET A 1 -29.59 28.13 -24.83
CA MET A 1 -30.68 27.70 -23.92
C MET A 1 -30.63 26.19 -23.56
N THR A 2 -30.15 25.32 -24.41
CA THR A 2 -30.11 23.86 -24.21
C THR A 2 -29.06 23.35 -23.16
N ILE A 3 -27.95 24.06 -23.00
CA ILE A 3 -26.88 23.70 -22.07
C ILE A 3 -27.31 23.87 -20.59
N ALA A 4 -28.02 24.95 -20.28
CA ALA A 4 -28.49 25.27 -18.93
C ALA A 4 -29.54 24.26 -18.39
N ILE A 5 -30.33 23.64 -19.28
CA ILE A 5 -31.34 22.64 -18.90
C ILE A 5 -30.71 21.30 -18.57
N HIS A 6 -29.64 20.91 -19.28
CA HIS A 6 -28.89 19.69 -19.00
C HIS A 6 -28.11 19.77 -17.67
N GLU A 7 -27.50 20.91 -17.40
CA GLU A 7 -26.74 21.15 -16.14
C GLU A 7 -27.66 21.10 -14.91
N SER A 8 -28.85 21.71 -14.99
CA SER A 8 -29.83 21.69 -13.90
C SER A 8 -30.42 20.30 -13.62
N ALA A 9 -30.60 19.46 -14.65
CA ALA A 9 -31.07 18.07 -14.50
C ALA A 9 -30.01 17.20 -13.90
N LEU A 10 -28.74 17.33 -14.30
CA LEU A 10 -27.59 16.63 -13.73
C LEU A 10 -27.37 17.00 -12.26
N ILE A 11 -27.45 18.29 -11.92
CA ILE A 11 -27.31 18.76 -10.52
C ILE A 11 -28.45 18.23 -9.65
N ARG A 12 -29.68 18.20 -10.11
CA ARG A 12 -30.82 17.60 -9.36
C ARG A 12 -30.63 16.10 -9.19
N HIS A 13 -30.23 15.38 -10.22
CA HIS A 13 -29.98 13.94 -10.12
C HIS A 13 -28.84 13.63 -9.14
N PHE A 14 -27.77 14.43 -9.15
CA PHE A 14 -26.64 14.29 -8.22
C PHE A 14 -27.05 14.58 -6.78
N ASN A 15 -27.86 15.60 -6.54
CA ASN A 15 -28.37 15.93 -5.22
C ASN A 15 -29.31 14.84 -4.68
N THR A 16 -30.21 14.32 -5.51
CA THR A 16 -31.12 13.23 -5.13
C THR A 16 -30.35 11.95 -4.74
N ARG A 17 -29.32 11.57 -5.49
CA ARG A 17 -28.44 10.44 -5.14
C ARG A 17 -27.70 10.64 -3.82
N LYS A 18 -27.22 11.85 -3.56
CA LYS A 18 -26.54 12.18 -2.31
C LYS A 18 -27.46 12.09 -1.10
N GLU A 19 -28.69 12.55 -1.22
CA GLU A 19 -29.72 12.47 -0.18
C GLU A 19 -30.11 11.01 0.12
N VAL A 20 -30.30 10.19 -0.90
CA VAL A 20 -30.61 8.76 -0.76
C VAL A 20 -29.50 8.00 -0.04
N LEU A 21 -28.25 8.25 -0.44
CA LEU A 21 -27.10 7.66 0.23
C LEU A 21 -27.00 8.09 1.70
N ARG A 22 -27.24 9.36 1.98
CA ARG A 22 -27.20 9.89 3.36
C ARG A 22 -28.29 9.28 4.23
N ALA A 23 -29.51 9.15 3.73
CA ALA A 23 -30.59 8.49 4.46
C ALA A 23 -30.27 7.01 4.78
N TRP A 24 -29.62 6.31 3.84
CA TRP A 24 -29.15 4.94 4.07
C TRP A 24 -28.01 4.90 5.11
N GLU A 25 -27.04 5.80 5.01
CA GLU A 25 -25.93 5.93 5.98
C GLU A 25 -26.46 6.20 7.41
N GLU A 26 -27.41 7.11 7.55
CA GLU A 26 -28.05 7.40 8.83
C GLU A 26 -28.80 6.17 9.38
N LYS A 27 -29.49 5.41 8.51
CA LYS A 27 -30.20 4.18 8.91
C LYS A 27 -29.28 3.10 9.47
N ILE A 28 -28.08 2.97 8.95
CA ILE A 28 -27.08 2.02 9.44
C ILE A 28 -26.18 2.59 10.54
N GLY A 29 -26.43 3.82 10.99
CA GLY A 29 -25.64 4.51 12.01
C GLY A 29 -24.27 5.01 11.52
N ALA A 30 -24.04 5.08 10.21
CA ALA A 30 -22.78 5.54 9.64
C ALA A 30 -22.74 7.07 9.52
N ARG A 31 -21.64 7.67 9.93
CA ARG A 31 -21.41 9.13 9.84
C ARG A 31 -21.00 9.58 8.43
N PHE A 32 -20.55 8.64 7.61
CA PHE A 32 -20.12 8.81 6.23
C PHE A 32 -20.08 7.45 5.50
N SER A 33 -19.92 7.47 4.16
CA SER A 33 -19.84 6.23 3.39
C SER A 33 -18.68 5.33 3.85
N PRO A 34 -18.95 4.08 4.28
CA PRO A 34 -17.92 3.14 4.73
C PRO A 34 -16.85 2.85 3.67
N PHE A 35 -17.23 2.91 2.39
CA PHE A 35 -16.37 2.55 1.26
C PHE A 35 -15.83 3.75 0.48
N ARG A 36 -15.84 4.95 1.09
CA ARG A 36 -15.15 6.10 0.48
C ARG A 36 -13.64 5.84 0.40
N GLY A 37 -13.01 6.44 -0.63
CA GLY A 37 -11.56 6.46 -0.71
C GLY A 37 -10.96 7.42 0.32
N PHE A 38 -9.85 7.02 0.94
CA PHE A 38 -9.06 7.88 1.81
C PHE A 38 -7.73 8.16 1.12
N LYS A 39 -7.21 9.37 1.22
CA LYS A 39 -5.87 9.72 0.73
C LYS A 39 -4.79 9.05 1.58
N MET A 40 -4.99 9.04 2.90
CA MET A 40 -4.22 8.26 3.85
C MET A 40 -5.23 7.48 4.70
N PRO A 41 -5.35 6.18 4.50
CA PRO A 41 -6.26 5.38 5.30
C PRO A 41 -5.74 5.28 6.74
N ASP A 42 -6.67 5.26 7.69
CA ASP A 42 -6.39 5.00 9.09
C ASP A 42 -5.81 3.58 9.24
N SER A 43 -4.74 3.42 10.02
CA SER A 43 -4.09 2.13 10.23
C SER A 43 -5.04 1.06 10.76
N ARG A 44 -6.06 1.45 11.53
CA ARG A 44 -7.09 0.55 12.07
C ARG A 44 -7.98 -0.10 10.98
N LEU A 45 -7.96 0.43 9.76
CA LEU A 45 -8.68 -0.15 8.62
C LEU A 45 -7.91 -1.27 7.90
N TYR A 46 -6.68 -1.53 8.31
CA TYR A 46 -5.89 -2.58 7.72
C TYR A 46 -6.23 -3.94 8.28
N ILE A 47 -6.21 -4.91 7.40
CA ILE A 47 -6.25 -6.32 7.78
C ILE A 47 -4.82 -6.75 7.94
N GLU A 48 -4.39 -6.93 9.16
CA GLU A 48 -3.05 -7.39 9.45
C GLU A 48 -2.93 -8.87 9.03
N ASP A 49 -1.99 -9.13 8.16
CA ASP A 49 -1.40 -10.43 7.97
C ASP A 49 -0.10 -10.42 8.78
N SER A 50 -0.20 -10.75 10.06
CA SER A 50 0.95 -10.71 10.98
C SER A 50 2.10 -11.54 10.43
N ASP A 51 1.82 -12.75 9.96
CA ASP A 51 2.83 -13.68 9.46
C ASP A 51 3.54 -13.13 8.23
N PHE A 52 2.80 -12.47 7.33
CA PHE A 52 3.39 -11.86 6.15
C PHE A 52 4.20 -10.60 6.50
N LEU A 53 3.70 -9.77 7.41
CA LEU A 53 4.42 -8.59 7.89
C LEU A 53 5.69 -8.99 8.66
N ASP A 54 5.59 -9.98 9.53
CA ASP A 54 6.73 -10.53 10.27
C ASP A 54 7.79 -11.09 9.31
N SER A 55 7.37 -11.78 8.23
CA SER A 55 8.29 -12.27 7.19
C SER A 55 9.05 -11.12 6.51
N ILE A 56 8.37 -10.01 6.19
CA ILE A 56 9.03 -8.82 5.63
C ILE A 56 10.07 -8.25 6.61
N VAL A 57 9.67 -8.08 7.87
CA VAL A 57 10.53 -7.50 8.90
C VAL A 57 11.70 -8.41 9.22
N ASP A 58 11.49 -9.71 9.30
CA ASP A 58 12.55 -10.68 9.54
C ASP A 58 13.59 -10.70 8.42
N LEU A 59 13.16 -10.67 7.15
CA LEU A 59 14.07 -10.54 6.01
C LEU A 59 14.92 -9.26 6.07
N ILE A 60 14.33 -8.15 6.51
CA ILE A 60 15.06 -6.89 6.66
C ILE A 60 16.06 -6.97 7.81
N ILE A 61 15.68 -7.58 8.94
CA ILE A 61 16.52 -7.69 10.14
C ILE A 61 17.68 -8.64 9.90
N THR A 62 17.45 -9.80 9.29
CA THR A 62 18.50 -10.79 8.96
C THR A 62 19.45 -10.24 7.90
N ASN A 63 18.99 -9.24 7.12
CA ASN A 63 19.76 -8.54 6.11
C ASN A 63 20.39 -9.44 5.05
N GLU A 64 19.86 -10.64 4.88
CA GLU A 64 20.38 -11.58 3.90
C GLU A 64 20.07 -11.15 2.46
N ARG A 65 18.95 -10.43 2.28
CA ARG A 65 18.47 -10.00 0.96
C ARG A 65 17.70 -8.69 1.00
N HIS A 66 17.62 -8.01 -0.14
CA HIS A 66 16.62 -6.98 -0.36
C HIS A 66 15.23 -7.59 -0.48
N VAL A 67 14.19 -6.79 -0.33
CA VAL A 67 12.80 -7.27 -0.40
C VAL A 67 12.06 -6.58 -1.54
N PHE A 68 11.34 -7.35 -2.35
CA PHE A 68 10.44 -6.81 -3.36
C PHE A 68 9.01 -7.31 -3.16
N ILE A 69 8.13 -6.43 -2.68
CA ILE A 69 6.73 -6.73 -2.42
C ILE A 69 5.95 -6.63 -3.75
N ARG A 70 5.55 -7.79 -4.29
CA ARG A 70 4.84 -7.91 -5.57
C ARG A 70 3.34 -8.02 -5.36
N GLY A 71 2.58 -7.49 -6.31
CA GLY A 71 1.13 -7.72 -6.35
C GLY A 71 0.44 -6.80 -7.35
N PRO A 72 -0.81 -7.11 -7.72
CA PRO A 72 -1.58 -6.26 -8.61
C PRO A 72 -1.84 -4.88 -8.00
N VAL A 73 -2.26 -3.94 -8.84
CA VAL A 73 -2.69 -2.61 -8.37
C VAL A 73 -3.85 -2.78 -7.39
N GLY A 74 -3.75 -2.13 -6.24
CA GLY A 74 -4.79 -2.20 -5.20
C GLY A 74 -4.68 -3.36 -4.21
N SER A 75 -3.67 -4.25 -4.33
CA SER A 75 -3.47 -5.38 -3.41
C SER A 75 -3.02 -4.99 -1.99
N GLY A 76 -2.66 -3.74 -1.75
CA GLY A 76 -2.25 -3.27 -0.42
C GLY A 76 -0.75 -3.16 -0.21
N LYS A 77 0.10 -3.28 -1.24
CA LYS A 77 1.58 -3.16 -1.16
C LYS A 77 2.05 -1.94 -0.37
N SER A 78 1.58 -0.75 -0.76
CA SER A 78 1.91 0.51 -0.08
C SER A 78 1.56 0.49 1.40
N THR A 79 0.46 -0.14 1.73
CA THR A 79 -0.01 -0.34 3.10
C THR A 79 0.96 -1.21 3.89
N LEU A 80 1.33 -2.36 3.34
CA LEU A 80 2.28 -3.29 3.96
C LEU A 80 3.65 -2.62 4.16
N MET A 81 4.12 -1.86 3.18
CA MET A 81 5.36 -1.09 3.31
C MET A 81 5.29 -0.07 4.45
N LEU A 82 4.18 0.67 4.59
CA LEU A 82 4.02 1.65 5.67
C LEU A 82 3.91 0.97 7.05
N LEU A 83 3.30 -0.20 7.13
CA LEU A 83 3.26 -1.00 8.36
C LEU A 83 4.66 -1.52 8.71
N ALA A 84 5.38 -2.12 7.76
CA ALA A 84 6.76 -2.56 7.97
C ALA A 84 7.68 -1.40 8.38
N LEU A 85 7.55 -0.25 7.72
CA LEU A 85 8.29 0.97 8.07
C LEU A 85 8.03 1.44 9.51
N ARG A 86 6.77 1.37 9.96
CA ARG A 86 6.37 1.74 11.33
C ARG A 86 6.93 0.78 12.37
N ASP A 87 6.86 -0.52 12.10
CA ASP A 87 7.12 -1.56 13.08
C ASP A 87 8.58 -1.99 13.13
N LEU A 88 9.31 -1.85 12.01
CA LEU A 88 10.72 -2.25 11.89
C LEU A 88 11.62 -1.69 13.00
N PRO A 89 11.61 -0.39 13.37
CA PRO A 89 12.50 0.10 14.40
C PRO A 89 12.28 -0.58 15.76
N THR A 90 11.03 -0.80 16.14
CA THR A 90 10.68 -1.43 17.41
C THR A 90 11.02 -2.93 17.43
N LEU A 91 10.74 -3.65 16.35
CA LEU A 91 11.01 -5.08 16.25
C LEU A 91 12.51 -5.35 16.13
N ALA A 92 13.23 -4.50 15.40
CA ALA A 92 14.67 -4.58 15.27
C ALA A 92 15.38 -4.33 16.61
N ASP A 93 14.97 -3.31 17.37
CA ASP A 93 15.55 -2.99 18.68
C ASP A 93 15.41 -4.16 19.67
N ARG A 94 14.26 -4.83 19.67
CA ARG A 94 14.05 -6.06 20.48
C ARG A 94 15.03 -7.20 20.14
N LYS A 95 15.54 -7.24 18.90
CA LYS A 95 16.53 -8.22 18.43
C LYS A 95 17.97 -7.69 18.49
N GLY A 96 18.20 -6.55 19.13
CA GLY A 96 19.51 -5.92 19.26
C GLY A 96 20.01 -5.23 17.99
N ASN A 97 19.14 -4.97 17.02
CA ASN A 97 19.45 -4.30 15.77
C ASN A 97 18.90 -2.87 15.76
N LYS A 98 19.64 -1.95 15.18
CA LYS A 98 19.17 -0.57 14.96
C LYS A 98 19.01 -0.28 13.49
N PHE A 99 17.89 0.32 13.13
CA PHE A 99 17.62 0.74 11.76
C PHE A 99 17.26 2.21 11.67
N ILE A 100 17.84 2.87 10.68
CA ILE A 100 17.38 4.17 10.20
C ILE A 100 16.56 3.89 8.96
N THR A 101 15.33 4.37 8.95
CA THR A 101 14.38 4.09 7.89
C THR A 101 14.09 5.33 7.07
N GLY A 102 14.00 5.18 5.75
CA GLY A 102 13.51 6.19 4.81
C GLY A 102 12.38 5.64 3.96
N TYR A 103 11.50 6.52 3.47
CA TYR A 103 10.41 6.16 2.56
C TYR A 103 10.36 7.12 1.38
N VAL A 104 10.31 6.56 0.17
CA VAL A 104 10.25 7.33 -1.08
C VAL A 104 9.23 6.73 -2.03
N GLY A 105 8.25 7.55 -2.46
CA GLY A 105 7.40 7.24 -3.61
C GLY A 105 8.09 7.66 -4.89
N MET A 106 8.31 6.72 -5.81
CA MET A 106 9.10 6.94 -7.02
C MET A 106 8.30 7.48 -8.21
N THR A 107 6.97 7.45 -8.13
CA THR A 107 6.08 7.85 -9.25
C THR A 107 6.41 9.25 -9.77
N GLY A 108 6.83 9.34 -11.03
CA GLY A 108 7.10 10.62 -11.71
C GLY A 108 8.37 11.35 -11.29
N LEU A 109 9.24 10.75 -10.47
CA LEU A 109 10.50 11.37 -10.08
C LEU A 109 11.59 11.14 -11.15
N TYR A 110 12.30 12.20 -11.51
CA TYR A 110 13.54 12.11 -12.28
C TYR A 110 14.72 11.76 -11.35
N GLU A 111 15.85 11.33 -11.92
CA GLU A 111 17.03 10.83 -11.21
C GLU A 111 17.49 11.74 -10.05
N LYS A 112 17.60 13.06 -10.29
CA LYS A 112 18.00 14.02 -9.25
C LYS A 112 16.93 14.20 -8.17
N GLN A 113 15.66 14.17 -8.56
CA GLN A 113 14.55 14.27 -7.60
C GLN A 113 14.51 13.02 -6.72
N MET A 114 14.74 11.83 -7.29
CA MET A 114 14.87 10.59 -6.56
C MET A 114 16.01 10.65 -5.54
N ALA A 115 17.21 11.04 -5.98
CA ALA A 115 18.37 11.16 -5.09
C ALA A 115 18.09 12.13 -3.93
N SER A 116 17.46 13.28 -4.23
CA SER A 116 17.05 14.25 -3.23
C SER A 116 15.99 13.68 -2.27
N ALA A 117 14.96 12.98 -2.78
CA ALA A 117 13.94 12.38 -1.96
C ALA A 117 14.50 11.28 -1.03
N ILE A 118 15.48 10.49 -1.51
CA ILE A 118 16.20 9.52 -0.68
C ILE A 118 16.94 10.24 0.46
N ALA A 119 17.74 11.25 0.14
CA ALA A 119 18.50 12.00 1.14
C ALA A 119 17.56 12.67 2.17
N ASP A 120 16.49 13.31 1.72
CA ASP A 120 15.49 13.95 2.59
C ASP A 120 14.80 12.94 3.50
N SER A 121 14.40 11.77 2.98
CA SER A 121 13.74 10.71 3.75
C SER A 121 14.64 10.16 4.87
N LEU A 122 15.95 10.08 4.61
CA LEU A 122 16.97 9.64 5.57
C LEU A 122 17.54 10.79 6.41
N ARG A 123 17.01 12.03 6.25
CA ARG A 123 17.46 13.25 6.94
C ARG A 123 18.93 13.55 6.73
N ILE A 124 19.42 13.33 5.52
CA ILE A 124 20.82 13.56 5.14
C ILE A 124 20.93 14.94 4.48
N LYS A 125 21.90 15.74 4.93
CA LYS A 125 22.14 17.09 4.40
C LYS A 125 22.89 17.02 3.08
N TYR A 126 22.41 17.77 2.09
CA TYR A 126 23.05 17.94 0.78
C TYR A 126 22.85 19.37 0.28
N ARG A 127 23.63 19.77 -0.74
CA ARG A 127 23.46 21.07 -1.40
C ARG A 127 22.54 20.92 -2.61
N ARG A 128 21.61 21.84 -2.78
CA ARG A 128 20.68 21.81 -3.94
C ARG A 128 21.37 21.88 -5.30
N SER A 129 22.59 22.43 -5.36
CA SER A 129 23.45 22.50 -6.55
C SER A 129 24.12 21.17 -6.89
N TRP A 130 24.10 20.18 -6.00
CA TRP A 130 24.73 18.89 -6.26
C TRP A 130 24.00 18.10 -7.32
N GLU A 131 24.77 17.33 -8.10
CA GLU A 131 24.23 16.35 -9.02
C GLU A 131 23.74 15.10 -8.27
N SER A 132 22.95 14.28 -8.94
CA SER A 132 22.37 13.05 -8.37
C SER A 132 23.44 12.12 -7.76
N SER A 133 24.58 11.94 -8.43
CA SER A 133 25.69 11.13 -7.94
C SER A 133 26.27 11.66 -6.62
N GLN A 134 26.48 12.98 -6.53
CA GLN A 134 27.02 13.61 -5.31
C GLN A 134 26.05 13.47 -4.13
N ILE A 135 24.74 13.53 -4.38
CA ILE A 135 23.72 13.32 -3.36
C ILE A 135 23.73 11.86 -2.88
N ILE A 136 23.79 10.91 -3.82
CA ILE A 136 23.83 9.47 -3.49
C ILE A 136 25.13 9.10 -2.77
N ASP A 137 26.27 9.69 -3.14
CA ASP A 137 27.54 9.52 -2.42
C ASP A 137 27.44 10.05 -0.96
N ALA A 138 26.72 11.15 -0.75
CA ALA A 138 26.47 11.65 0.60
C ALA A 138 25.57 10.68 1.41
N VAL A 139 24.57 10.07 0.76
CA VAL A 139 23.74 9.04 1.37
C VAL A 139 24.58 7.84 1.77
N ALA A 140 25.44 7.34 0.87
CA ALA A 140 26.33 6.22 1.14
C ALA A 140 27.27 6.48 2.32
N LYS A 141 27.97 7.63 2.29
CA LYS A 141 28.91 8.03 3.34
C LYS A 141 28.25 8.18 4.70
N GLU A 142 27.08 8.79 4.75
CA GLU A 142 26.37 8.97 6.00
C GLU A 142 25.79 7.63 6.53
N SER A 143 25.32 6.75 5.66
CA SER A 143 24.87 5.42 6.06
C SER A 143 26.04 4.59 6.62
N LEU A 144 27.20 4.66 5.99
CA LEU A 144 28.42 4.01 6.48
C LEU A 144 28.85 4.59 7.84
N ARG A 145 28.87 5.93 7.99
CA ARG A 145 29.18 6.60 9.27
C ARG A 145 28.26 6.10 10.40
N ARG A 146 26.95 6.07 10.14
CA ARG A 146 25.95 5.62 11.12
C ARG A 146 26.12 4.13 11.48
N TYR A 147 26.50 3.31 10.51
CA TYR A 147 26.80 1.91 10.79
C TYR A 147 28.04 1.79 11.71
N ILE A 148 29.13 2.47 11.40
CA ILE A 148 30.39 2.41 12.17
C ILE A 148 30.23 3.02 13.57
N GLU A 149 29.68 4.23 13.65
CA GLU A 149 29.63 4.99 14.91
C GLU A 149 28.42 4.63 15.79
N GLU A 150 27.28 4.30 15.18
CA GLU A 150 26.01 4.10 15.87
C GLU A 150 25.51 2.65 15.82
N GLN A 151 26.18 1.80 15.06
CA GLN A 151 25.77 0.40 14.75
C GLN A 151 24.35 0.35 14.16
N SER A 152 24.02 1.36 13.33
CA SER A 152 22.70 1.51 12.75
C SER A 152 22.73 1.21 11.26
N ARG A 153 21.98 0.21 10.83
CA ARG A 153 21.77 -0.12 9.42
C ARG A 153 20.72 0.80 8.80
N THR A 154 20.70 0.91 7.48
CA THR A 154 19.73 1.73 6.75
C THR A 154 18.75 0.84 6.00
N ALA A 155 17.45 1.02 6.20
CA ALA A 155 16.40 0.40 5.40
C ALA A 155 15.63 1.48 4.61
N LEU A 156 15.70 1.40 3.28
CA LEU A 156 15.04 2.33 2.37
C LEU A 156 13.83 1.68 1.73
N PHE A 157 12.65 2.20 2.03
CA PHE A 157 11.37 1.77 1.46
C PHE A 157 11.07 2.58 0.21
N ILE A 158 10.88 1.90 -0.93
CA ILE A 158 10.68 2.50 -2.24
C ILE A 158 9.38 1.99 -2.84
N GLU A 159 8.40 2.90 -2.92
CA GLU A 159 7.11 2.59 -3.51
C GLU A 159 7.10 2.89 -5.02
N ASP A 160 6.46 2.01 -5.79
CA ASP A 160 6.28 2.12 -7.23
C ASP A 160 7.60 2.39 -7.96
N VAL A 161 8.51 1.43 -7.88
CA VAL A 161 9.81 1.45 -8.63
C VAL A 161 9.55 1.35 -10.14
N ALA A 162 8.54 2.03 -10.60
CA ALA A 162 7.89 1.67 -11.83
C ALA A 162 8.42 2.32 -13.08
N ASP A 163 8.30 3.51 -13.24
CA ASP A 163 8.24 4.07 -14.61
C ASP A 163 9.54 4.70 -15.08
N ASN A 164 10.60 4.68 -14.28
CA ASN A 164 11.70 5.57 -14.57
C ASN A 164 13.08 4.93 -14.53
N GLN A 165 13.51 4.67 -15.75
CA GLN A 165 14.88 5.01 -16.12
C GLN A 165 15.96 4.14 -15.49
N GLU A 166 16.62 3.42 -16.36
CA GLU A 166 17.87 2.72 -16.13
C GLU A 166 18.85 3.49 -15.20
N ALA A 167 18.94 4.82 -15.36
CA ALA A 167 19.77 5.67 -14.50
C ALA A 167 19.33 5.68 -13.01
N ALA A 168 18.05 5.65 -12.71
CA ALA A 168 17.56 5.57 -11.33
C ALA A 168 17.90 4.22 -10.70
N PHE A 169 17.76 3.15 -11.46
CA PHE A 169 18.13 1.81 -11.02
C PHE A 169 19.64 1.67 -10.73
N HIS A 170 20.50 2.29 -11.53
CA HIS A 170 21.95 2.27 -11.26
C HIS A 170 22.31 2.94 -9.93
N LYS A 171 21.59 3.99 -9.52
CA LYS A 171 21.81 4.62 -8.21
C LYS A 171 21.33 3.74 -7.04
N LEU A 172 20.21 3.06 -7.23
CA LEU A 172 19.74 2.09 -6.24
C LEU A 172 20.69 0.91 -6.11
N ARG A 173 21.25 0.45 -7.23
CA ARG A 173 22.29 -0.58 -7.23
C ARG A 173 23.50 -0.17 -6.40
N PHE A 174 24.02 1.04 -6.59
CA PHE A 174 25.15 1.53 -5.81
C PHE A 174 24.87 1.50 -4.30
N LEU A 175 23.65 1.89 -3.88
CA LEU A 175 23.25 1.80 -2.47
C LEU A 175 23.07 0.34 -2.00
N ALA A 176 22.57 -0.53 -2.85
CA ALA A 176 22.37 -1.94 -2.55
C ALA A 176 23.69 -2.71 -2.39
N ASP A 177 24.74 -2.27 -3.11
CA ASP A 177 26.08 -2.87 -3.07
C ASP A 177 26.94 -2.35 -1.91
N LEU A 178 26.39 -1.53 -0.98
CA LEU A 178 27.11 -1.05 0.20
C LEU A 178 27.24 -2.14 1.28
N PRO A 179 28.44 -2.33 1.89
CA PRO A 179 29.68 -1.62 1.61
C PRO A 179 30.34 -2.09 0.31
N THR A 180 30.96 -1.19 -0.42
CA THR A 180 31.78 -1.55 -1.59
C THR A 180 33.10 -2.21 -1.18
N GLU A 181 33.73 -2.99 -2.09
CA GLU A 181 35.02 -3.62 -1.82
C GLU A 181 36.09 -2.62 -1.33
N GLU A 182 36.13 -1.43 -1.92
CA GLU A 182 37.04 -0.36 -1.49
C GLU A 182 36.78 0.11 -0.05
N MET A 183 35.50 0.13 0.37
CA MET A 183 35.12 0.47 1.74
C MET A 183 35.49 -0.65 2.71
N ILE A 184 35.33 -1.91 2.32
CA ILE A 184 35.71 -3.07 3.13
C ILE A 184 37.22 -3.06 3.39
N ASP A 185 38.03 -2.75 2.37
CA ASP A 185 39.50 -2.68 2.50
C ASP A 185 39.94 -1.56 3.47
N VAL A 186 39.26 -0.42 3.46
CA VAL A 186 39.57 0.72 4.34
C VAL A 186 39.17 0.44 5.81
N TYR A 187 38.11 -0.31 6.02
CA TYR A 187 37.55 -0.60 7.35
C TYR A 187 37.67 -2.07 7.75
N ALA A 188 38.79 -2.71 7.36
CA ALA A 188 39.07 -4.12 7.51
C ALA A 188 38.53 -4.75 8.81
N GLY A 189 37.57 -5.66 8.66
CA GLY A 189 36.99 -6.45 9.73
C GLY A 189 35.79 -5.82 10.48
N ALA A 190 35.36 -4.61 10.12
CA ALA A 190 34.19 -3.96 10.72
C ALA A 190 32.92 -4.03 9.84
N LEU A 191 33.00 -4.57 8.64
CA LEU A 191 31.94 -4.49 7.62
C LEU A 191 31.58 -5.88 7.09
N ASP A 192 31.23 -6.79 7.99
CA ASP A 192 30.88 -8.18 7.62
C ASP A 192 29.41 -8.31 7.13
N GLU A 193 28.59 -7.27 7.29
CA GLU A 193 27.18 -7.27 6.95
C GLU A 193 26.79 -6.14 6.00
N PRO A 194 25.81 -6.34 5.12
CA PRO A 194 25.23 -5.25 4.33
C PRO A 194 24.69 -4.13 5.22
N ILE A 195 25.09 -2.91 4.94
CA ILE A 195 24.68 -1.72 5.74
C ILE A 195 23.41 -1.08 5.21
N PHE A 196 22.95 -1.50 4.02
CA PHE A 196 21.82 -0.89 3.32
C PHE A 196 20.88 -1.95 2.79
N THR A 197 19.61 -1.91 3.19
CA THR A 197 18.56 -2.80 2.70
C THR A 197 17.53 -2.01 1.89
N LEU A 198 17.26 -2.46 0.67
CA LEU A 198 16.15 -1.94 -0.14
C LEU A 198 14.90 -2.77 0.10
N VAL A 199 13.80 -2.08 0.41
CA VAL A 199 12.45 -2.64 0.49
C VAL A 199 11.62 -1.98 -0.61
N MET A 200 11.41 -2.69 -1.68
CA MET A 200 10.77 -2.17 -2.90
C MET A 200 9.36 -2.70 -3.05
N SER A 201 8.49 -1.97 -3.72
CA SER A 201 7.18 -2.49 -4.12
C SER A 201 6.86 -2.20 -5.58
N GLY A 202 6.10 -3.10 -6.19
CA GLY A 202 5.68 -2.92 -7.57
C GLY A 202 4.76 -4.04 -8.07
N THR A 203 4.38 -3.93 -9.33
CA THR A 203 3.68 -5.02 -10.03
C THR A 203 4.67 -6.04 -10.59
N MET A 204 4.16 -7.15 -11.12
CA MET A 204 5.00 -8.14 -11.82
C MET A 204 5.76 -7.54 -13.02
N ILE A 205 5.18 -6.53 -13.68
CA ILE A 205 5.85 -5.84 -14.81
C ILE A 205 7.16 -5.18 -14.31
N TYR A 206 7.11 -4.55 -13.16
CA TYR A 206 8.28 -3.89 -12.56
C TYR A 206 9.32 -4.87 -12.03
N TRP A 207 8.87 -5.97 -11.46
CA TRP A 207 9.76 -7.07 -11.10
C TRP A 207 10.51 -7.59 -12.33
N ASN A 208 9.81 -7.85 -13.43
CA ASN A 208 10.44 -8.31 -14.68
C ASN A 208 11.38 -7.27 -15.29
N ALA A 209 11.05 -5.99 -15.21
CA ALA A 209 11.94 -4.91 -15.62
C ALA A 209 13.23 -4.89 -14.76
N MET A 210 13.10 -5.05 -13.45
CA MET A 210 14.26 -5.14 -12.56
C MET A 210 15.15 -6.35 -12.88
N LEU A 211 14.57 -7.52 -13.15
CA LEU A 211 15.30 -8.71 -13.60
C LEU A 211 16.10 -8.44 -14.88
N SER A 212 15.54 -7.64 -15.79
CA SER A 212 16.19 -7.32 -17.07
C SER A 212 17.29 -6.27 -16.94
N PHE A 213 17.06 -5.22 -16.15
CA PHE A 213 17.98 -4.09 -16.04
C PHE A 213 19.01 -4.24 -14.93
N LEU A 214 18.70 -4.99 -13.89
CA LEU A 214 19.52 -5.14 -12.70
C LEU A 214 19.55 -6.59 -12.19
N PRO A 215 20.00 -7.56 -12.99
CA PRO A 215 20.02 -8.97 -12.58
C PRO A 215 20.76 -9.17 -11.25
N GLN A 216 21.82 -8.42 -11.01
CA GLN A 216 22.64 -8.53 -9.79
C GLN A 216 21.89 -8.09 -8.51
N ILE A 217 21.01 -7.08 -8.60
CA ILE A 217 20.13 -6.73 -7.46
C ILE A 217 19.03 -7.78 -7.34
N ALA A 218 18.47 -8.21 -8.47
CA ALA A 218 17.40 -9.20 -8.47
C ALA A 218 17.84 -10.51 -7.81
N ASP A 219 19.06 -10.97 -8.05
CA ASP A 219 19.65 -12.16 -7.43
C ASP A 219 19.78 -12.05 -5.91
N ARG A 220 19.88 -10.82 -5.39
CA ARG A 220 19.96 -10.51 -3.96
C ARG A 220 18.64 -10.01 -3.37
N THR A 221 17.54 -10.11 -4.13
CA THR A 221 16.23 -9.61 -3.71
C THR A 221 15.26 -10.77 -3.54
N GLU A 222 14.62 -10.84 -2.39
CA GLU A 222 13.54 -11.79 -2.14
C GLU A 222 12.20 -11.22 -2.61
N PRO A 223 11.56 -11.83 -3.61
CA PRO A 223 10.23 -11.42 -4.05
C PRO A 223 9.16 -12.01 -3.15
N LEU A 224 8.33 -11.15 -2.56
CA LEU A 224 7.18 -11.53 -1.74
C LEU A 224 5.89 -11.15 -2.44
N ASP A 225 5.04 -12.13 -2.73
CA ASP A 225 3.73 -11.88 -3.32
C ASP A 225 2.71 -11.55 -2.24
N VAL A 226 2.04 -10.39 -2.39
CA VAL A 226 0.96 -10.01 -1.47
C VAL A 226 -0.21 -10.99 -1.65
N PRO A 227 -0.57 -11.76 -0.61
CA PRO A 227 -1.64 -12.71 -0.72
C PRO A 227 -2.99 -12.01 -0.91
N PRO A 228 -3.88 -12.55 -1.74
CA PRO A 228 -5.24 -12.05 -1.84
C PRO A 228 -5.99 -12.29 -0.52
N LEU A 229 -6.95 -11.42 -0.21
CA LEU A 229 -7.81 -11.61 0.96
C LEU A 229 -8.69 -12.86 0.76
N ASN A 230 -8.61 -13.79 1.70
CA ASN A 230 -9.57 -14.89 1.78
C ASN A 230 -10.94 -14.39 2.30
N ASP A 231 -11.95 -15.25 2.36
CA ASP A 231 -13.30 -14.86 2.75
C ASP A 231 -13.37 -14.28 4.18
N ALA A 232 -12.61 -14.82 5.12
CA ALA A 232 -12.57 -14.30 6.49
C ALA A 232 -11.95 -12.89 6.53
N LYS A 233 -10.83 -12.69 5.86
CA LYS A 233 -10.16 -11.38 5.77
C LYS A 233 -10.99 -10.36 4.97
N ALA A 234 -11.67 -10.78 3.90
CA ALA A 234 -12.59 -9.92 3.15
C ALA A 234 -13.79 -9.49 4.00
N ARG A 235 -14.34 -10.41 4.79
CA ARG A 235 -15.40 -10.14 5.76
C ARG A 235 -14.93 -9.12 6.80
N GLU A 236 -13.76 -9.32 7.37
CA GLU A 236 -13.15 -8.38 8.32
C GLU A 236 -12.90 -7.00 7.67
N PHE A 237 -12.40 -6.96 6.44
CA PHE A 237 -12.18 -5.72 5.70
C PHE A 237 -13.45 -4.87 5.55
N ILE A 238 -14.59 -5.51 5.25
CA ILE A 238 -15.88 -4.84 5.15
C ILE A 238 -16.36 -4.41 6.54
N GLY A 239 -16.26 -5.30 7.54
CA GLY A 239 -16.67 -5.02 8.91
C GLY A 239 -15.94 -3.85 9.55
N ARG A 240 -14.59 -3.81 9.45
CA ARG A 240 -13.77 -2.68 9.95
C ARG A 240 -14.18 -1.35 9.32
N ARG A 241 -14.48 -1.32 8.03
CA ARG A 241 -14.91 -0.09 7.34
C ARG A 241 -16.27 0.39 7.79
N ILE A 242 -17.19 -0.53 8.04
CA ILE A 242 -18.51 -0.20 8.60
C ILE A 242 -18.35 0.32 10.02
N ALA A 243 -17.62 -0.39 10.89
CA ALA A 243 -17.35 0.04 12.26
C ALA A 243 -16.65 1.41 12.31
N TYR A 244 -15.70 1.66 11.41
CA TYR A 244 -15.07 2.97 11.30
C TYR A 244 -16.04 4.07 10.91
N ALA A 245 -16.92 3.82 9.95
CA ALA A 245 -17.94 4.79 9.55
C ALA A 245 -18.97 5.07 10.66
N GLN A 246 -19.24 4.08 11.50
CA GLN A 246 -20.09 4.19 12.67
C GLN A 246 -19.40 4.87 13.87
N GLY A 247 -18.05 5.01 13.82
CA GLY A 247 -17.23 5.53 14.92
C GLY A 247 -16.98 4.50 16.02
N GLN A 248 -17.05 3.21 15.70
CA GLN A 248 -16.88 2.07 16.59
C GLN A 248 -15.58 1.28 16.36
N ILE A 249 -14.66 1.81 15.59
CA ILE A 249 -13.44 1.09 15.19
C ILE A 249 -12.53 0.76 16.39
N ASP A 250 -12.53 1.58 17.43
CA ASP A 250 -11.69 1.34 18.62
C ASP A 250 -12.23 0.18 19.49
N SER A 251 -13.50 -0.18 19.33
CA SER A 251 -14.14 -1.33 19.98
C SER A 251 -14.38 -2.50 19.03
N PHE A 252 -13.76 -2.48 17.85
CA PHE A 252 -13.91 -3.55 16.87
C PHE A 252 -13.22 -4.83 17.35
N ASP A 253 -14.01 -5.90 17.45
CA ASP A 253 -13.53 -7.23 17.80
C ASP A 253 -13.45 -8.07 16.51
N SER A 254 -12.24 -8.48 16.12
CA SER A 254 -12.00 -9.25 14.88
C SER A 254 -12.59 -10.67 14.92
N GLU A 255 -12.87 -11.20 16.10
CA GLU A 255 -13.47 -12.53 16.25
C GLU A 255 -15.01 -12.49 16.25
N ASN A 256 -15.58 -11.39 16.77
CA ASN A 256 -17.01 -11.27 16.96
C ASN A 256 -17.55 -9.91 16.48
N PHE A 257 -17.74 -9.76 15.16
CA PHE A 257 -18.26 -8.53 14.55
C PHE A 257 -19.38 -8.81 13.54
N SER A 258 -20.19 -7.80 13.30
CA SER A 258 -21.24 -7.81 12.29
C SER A 258 -20.76 -7.12 11.02
N VAL A 259 -21.11 -7.67 9.87
CA VAL A 259 -20.97 -7.00 8.56
C VAL A 259 -22.25 -6.29 8.12
N TYR A 260 -23.26 -6.20 9.01
CA TYR A 260 -24.49 -5.48 8.67
C TYR A 260 -24.19 -4.06 8.15
N PRO A 261 -24.79 -3.64 7.05
CA PRO A 261 -25.98 -4.19 6.40
C PRO A 261 -25.74 -5.26 5.33
N PHE A 262 -24.52 -5.75 5.15
CA PHE A 262 -24.21 -6.82 4.20
C PHE A 262 -24.60 -8.18 4.79
N THR A 263 -25.12 -9.07 3.95
CA THR A 263 -25.25 -10.48 4.30
C THR A 263 -23.89 -11.19 4.09
N GLU A 264 -23.66 -12.28 4.82
CA GLU A 264 -22.42 -13.08 4.65
C GLU A 264 -22.24 -13.58 3.20
N ASP A 265 -23.33 -13.97 2.55
CA ASP A 265 -23.30 -14.41 1.16
C ASP A 265 -22.97 -13.25 0.19
N ALA A 266 -23.45 -12.04 0.46
CA ALA A 266 -23.07 -10.86 -0.32
C ALA A 266 -21.56 -10.58 -0.21
N VAL A 267 -20.98 -10.71 0.97
CA VAL A 267 -19.54 -10.56 1.18
C VAL A 267 -18.74 -11.59 0.38
N LYS A 268 -19.15 -12.85 0.39
CA LYS A 268 -18.50 -13.91 -0.39
C LYS A 268 -18.55 -13.62 -1.89
N VAL A 269 -19.71 -13.22 -2.43
CA VAL A 269 -19.87 -12.85 -3.85
C VAL A 269 -18.91 -11.70 -4.20
N ILE A 270 -18.84 -10.66 -3.37
CA ILE A 270 -17.94 -9.52 -3.56
C ILE A 270 -16.48 -10.00 -3.58
N ASN A 271 -16.08 -10.85 -2.62
CA ASN A 271 -14.70 -11.35 -2.54
C ASN A 271 -14.30 -12.18 -3.75
N VAL A 272 -15.16 -13.09 -4.18
CA VAL A 272 -14.93 -13.90 -5.39
C VAL A 272 -14.78 -13.01 -6.62
N ALA A 273 -15.67 -12.05 -6.82
CA ALA A 273 -15.61 -11.11 -7.95
C ALA A 273 -14.36 -10.22 -7.92
N ALA A 274 -13.93 -9.80 -6.74
CA ALA A 274 -12.71 -9.01 -6.51
C ALA A 274 -11.43 -9.86 -6.55
N LYS A 275 -11.51 -11.18 -6.59
CA LYS A 275 -10.37 -12.11 -6.47
C LYS A 275 -9.49 -11.81 -5.25
N GLY A 276 -10.11 -11.40 -4.15
CA GLY A 276 -9.41 -11.02 -2.92
C GLY A 276 -8.65 -9.70 -2.97
N ASN A 277 -8.81 -8.87 -4.01
CA ASN A 277 -8.15 -7.57 -4.12
C ASN A 277 -8.87 -6.53 -3.24
N PRO A 278 -8.21 -5.93 -2.24
CA PRO A 278 -8.85 -4.97 -1.33
C PRO A 278 -9.47 -3.74 -2.02
N ARG A 279 -8.84 -3.26 -3.10
CA ARG A 279 -9.35 -2.12 -3.87
C ARG A 279 -10.67 -2.47 -4.55
N ASP A 280 -10.71 -3.66 -5.17
CA ASP A 280 -11.87 -4.11 -5.91
C ASP A 280 -13.00 -4.50 -4.96
N ILE A 281 -12.71 -5.15 -3.81
CA ILE A 281 -13.68 -5.37 -2.74
C ILE A 281 -14.32 -4.05 -2.33
N ARG A 282 -13.52 -3.00 -2.08
CA ARG A 282 -14.03 -1.68 -1.71
C ARG A 282 -14.90 -1.07 -2.79
N MET A 283 -14.52 -1.20 -4.07
CA MET A 283 -15.28 -0.66 -5.20
C MET A 283 -16.62 -1.37 -5.37
N LEU A 284 -16.62 -2.69 -5.30
CA LEU A 284 -17.82 -3.53 -5.37
C LEU A 284 -18.76 -3.26 -4.19
N ALA A 285 -18.23 -3.24 -2.97
CA ALA A 285 -19.02 -2.92 -1.78
C ALA A 285 -19.64 -1.51 -1.85
N ARG A 286 -18.93 -0.54 -2.43
CA ARG A 286 -19.49 0.80 -2.69
C ARG A 286 -20.60 0.77 -3.72
N GLY A 287 -20.47 -0.02 -4.78
CA GLY A 287 -21.54 -0.24 -5.78
C GLY A 287 -22.77 -0.88 -5.14
N CYS A 288 -22.57 -1.91 -4.32
CA CYS A 288 -23.66 -2.55 -3.57
C CYS A 288 -24.36 -1.56 -2.61
N GLN A 289 -23.59 -0.73 -1.92
CA GLN A 289 -24.13 0.35 -1.07
C GLN A 289 -25.05 1.29 -1.87
N GLN A 290 -24.66 1.67 -3.08
CA GLN A 290 -25.47 2.56 -3.92
C GLN A 290 -26.80 1.92 -4.32
N VAL A 291 -26.77 0.66 -4.77
CA VAL A 291 -27.99 -0.09 -5.13
C VAL A 291 -28.88 -0.31 -3.91
N ALA A 292 -28.29 -0.70 -2.77
CA ALA A 292 -29.06 -0.89 -1.54
C ALA A 292 -29.70 0.41 -1.04
N ALA A 293 -29.03 1.54 -1.17
CA ALA A 293 -29.58 2.85 -0.81
C ALA A 293 -30.77 3.24 -1.71
N GLU A 294 -30.70 2.96 -3.01
CA GLU A 294 -31.82 3.18 -3.93
C GLU A 294 -33.03 2.27 -3.58
N ASN A 295 -32.77 1.00 -3.25
CA ASN A 295 -33.81 0.07 -2.81
C ASN A 295 -34.40 0.46 -1.44
N PHE A 296 -33.60 0.95 -0.52
CA PHE A 296 -34.02 1.41 0.80
C PHE A 296 -35.07 2.49 0.72
N ARG A 297 -34.94 3.42 -0.21
CA ARG A 297 -35.94 4.48 -0.45
C ARG A 297 -37.34 3.91 -0.72
N ASN A 298 -37.41 2.76 -1.39
CA ASN A 298 -38.68 2.14 -1.79
C ASN A 298 -39.19 1.10 -0.78
N SER A 299 -38.29 0.36 -0.14
CA SER A 299 -38.63 -0.78 0.72
C SER A 299 -38.44 -0.54 2.22
N GLY A 300 -37.70 0.49 2.59
CA GLY A 300 -37.27 0.72 3.99
C GLY A 300 -36.21 -0.28 4.50
N ASN A 301 -35.74 -1.22 3.67
CA ASN A 301 -34.72 -2.21 4.03
C ASN A 301 -33.33 -1.78 3.53
N PRO A 302 -32.36 -1.50 4.42
CA PRO A 302 -31.01 -1.08 4.03
C PRO A 302 -30.08 -2.25 3.65
N GLY A 303 -30.57 -3.49 3.69
CA GLY A 303 -29.77 -4.71 3.52
C GLY A 303 -29.10 -4.82 2.15
N VAL A 304 -27.85 -5.22 2.14
CA VAL A 304 -27.11 -5.63 0.95
C VAL A 304 -27.17 -7.14 0.86
N THR A 305 -28.03 -7.64 -0.02
CA THR A 305 -28.25 -9.07 -0.22
C THR A 305 -27.28 -9.66 -1.26
N ARG A 306 -27.27 -10.98 -1.37
CA ARG A 306 -26.54 -11.73 -2.40
C ARG A 306 -26.88 -11.25 -3.80
N GLU A 307 -28.16 -11.05 -4.10
CA GLU A 307 -28.65 -10.66 -5.42
C GLU A 307 -28.11 -9.27 -5.83
N ILE A 308 -28.04 -8.33 -4.86
CA ILE A 308 -27.43 -7.01 -5.09
C ILE A 308 -25.94 -7.16 -5.41
N ALA A 309 -25.24 -8.04 -4.68
CA ALA A 309 -23.82 -8.27 -4.89
C ALA A 309 -23.55 -8.95 -6.25
N GLU A 310 -24.36 -9.89 -6.66
CA GLU A 310 -24.28 -10.54 -7.98
C GLU A 310 -24.50 -9.51 -9.11
N LEU A 311 -25.56 -8.72 -9.03
CA LEU A 311 -25.85 -7.66 -10.00
C LEU A 311 -24.69 -6.67 -10.19
N VAL A 312 -24.14 -6.19 -9.07
CA VAL A 312 -23.02 -5.22 -9.10
C VAL A 312 -21.75 -5.88 -9.63
N SER A 313 -21.51 -7.15 -9.29
CA SER A 313 -20.33 -7.89 -9.74
C SER A 313 -20.36 -8.15 -11.25
N GLU A 314 -21.52 -8.47 -11.83
CA GLU A 314 -21.71 -8.63 -13.26
C GLU A 314 -21.47 -7.31 -14.02
N ALA A 315 -22.03 -6.21 -13.51
CA ALA A 315 -21.80 -4.88 -14.08
C ALA A 315 -20.31 -4.48 -14.03
N TYR A 316 -19.64 -4.78 -12.93
CA TYR A 316 -18.20 -4.52 -12.78
C TYR A 316 -17.36 -5.34 -13.75
N ALA A 317 -17.65 -6.62 -13.91
CA ALA A 317 -16.97 -7.50 -14.86
C ALA A 317 -17.12 -7.03 -16.31
N THR A 318 -18.29 -6.50 -16.67
CA THR A 318 -18.55 -5.93 -17.99
C THR A 318 -17.69 -4.67 -18.24
N LEU A 319 -17.65 -3.76 -17.27
CA LEU A 319 -16.82 -2.55 -17.38
C LEU A 319 -15.31 -2.88 -17.51
N LEU A 320 -14.82 -3.91 -16.82
CA LEU A 320 -13.41 -4.30 -16.96
C LEU A 320 -13.07 -4.85 -18.35
N LYS A 321 -14.02 -5.50 -19.04
CA LYS A 321 -13.81 -6.00 -20.41
C LYS A 321 -13.81 -4.89 -21.46
N GLU A 322 -14.51 -3.78 -21.21
CA GLU A 322 -14.55 -2.62 -22.11
C GLU A 322 -13.28 -1.75 -22.02
N VAL A 323 -12.51 -1.89 -20.94
CA VAL A 323 -11.28 -1.10 -20.68
C VAL A 323 -10.00 -1.83 -21.12
N GLN A 324 -10.09 -3.14 -21.37
CA GLN A 324 -8.99 -3.95 -21.92
C GLN A 324 -9.00 -3.95 -23.45
#